data_4462c13aa7ae19085af95e22f6cf9aa2
#
_entry.id   4462c13aa7ae19085af95e22f6cf9aa2
#
_cell.length_a   1.000
_cell.length_b   1.000
_cell.length_c   1.000
_cell.angle_alpha   90.00
_cell.angle_beta   90.00
_cell.angle_gamma   90.00
#
_symmetry.space_group_name_H-M   'P 1'
#
loop_
_entity.id
_entity.type
_entity.pdbx_description
1 polymer ?
#
loop_
_entity_poly.entity_id
_entity_poly.type
_entity_poly.pdbx_seq_one_letter_code
_entity_poly.pdbx_strand_id
1 'polypeptide(L)'
;MTSRKLRLPLLILLSLPLAHAGDVRTGEDVLRAMHDRYAKSWYANLTFTQKSTTYNTDGTTKVETWHEALTLPAKLRIDIGPPENNDGYLMVDGTLTILKRGKESGTRPLVNMLLVLGFDVYGQAPEATATVVTAEGYDLKKVHEETWEGQPVYVVGAEKGDLRSKQFWVEKKRLLFVRLFEPTQADPGKFQEIRFEDYRPMTGGWVAARVEVYADDKKVFSEDYSDIQSNVKLNPGTFDPKQFTTTHWEKP
;
A
#
# COMPACT_ATOMS: atom_id res chain seq x y z
N MET A 1 -36.17 -32.28 -55.52
CA MET A 1 -34.81 -31.71 -55.25
C MET A 1 -34.99 -30.43 -54.48
N THR A 2 -34.85 -30.49 -53.14
CA THR A 2 -35.05 -29.36 -52.20
C THR A 2 -33.67 -28.88 -51.71
N SER A 3 -33.29 -27.70 -52.19
CA SER A 3 -32.03 -27.03 -51.83
C SER A 3 -32.11 -26.45 -50.40
N ARG A 4 -31.38 -27.03 -49.47
CA ARG A 4 -31.19 -26.51 -48.07
C ARG A 4 -30.14 -25.40 -48.10
N LYS A 5 -30.57 -24.14 -47.95
CA LYS A 5 -29.66 -23.00 -47.74
C LYS A 5 -29.09 -23.04 -46.32
N LEU A 6 -27.79 -23.28 -46.22
CA LEU A 6 -27.00 -23.22 -45.00
C LEU A 6 -26.86 -21.74 -44.58
N ARG A 7 -27.47 -21.34 -43.46
CA ARG A 7 -27.26 -20.01 -42.86
C ARG A 7 -26.09 -20.08 -41.89
N LEU A 8 -24.98 -19.44 -42.24
CA LEU A 8 -23.83 -19.23 -41.35
C LEU A 8 -24.22 -18.18 -40.31
N PRO A 9 -23.97 -18.40 -38.99
CA PRO A 9 -24.19 -17.37 -37.99
C PRO A 9 -23.04 -16.35 -38.06
N LEU A 10 -23.40 -15.09 -38.19
CA LEU A 10 -22.49 -13.94 -38.15
C LEU A 10 -22.01 -13.78 -36.70
N LEU A 11 -20.75 -14.14 -36.42
CA LEU A 11 -20.11 -13.89 -35.12
C LEU A 11 -19.78 -12.39 -35.03
N ILE A 12 -20.58 -11.64 -34.27
CA ILE A 12 -20.28 -10.24 -33.94
C ILE A 12 -19.20 -10.28 -32.82
N LEU A 13 -17.95 -10.02 -33.23
CA LEU A 13 -16.89 -9.70 -32.22
C LEU A 13 -17.22 -8.33 -31.61
N LEU A 14 -17.75 -8.34 -30.40
CA LEU A 14 -17.75 -7.14 -29.55
C LEU A 14 -16.30 -6.82 -29.19
N SER A 15 -15.70 -5.87 -29.88
CA SER A 15 -14.46 -5.22 -29.43
C SER A 15 -14.82 -4.34 -28.22
N LEU A 16 -14.50 -4.84 -27.02
CA LEU A 16 -14.45 -3.99 -25.82
C LEU A 16 -13.43 -2.88 -26.07
N PRO A 17 -13.78 -1.61 -25.84
CA PRO A 17 -12.79 -0.54 -25.91
C PRO A 17 -11.74 -0.81 -24.84
N LEU A 18 -10.49 -1.03 -25.24
CA LEU A 18 -9.34 -0.85 -24.35
C LEU A 18 -9.41 0.61 -23.90
N ALA A 19 -9.66 0.84 -22.62
CA ALA A 19 -9.47 2.13 -22.02
C ALA A 19 -8.00 2.51 -22.30
N HIS A 20 -7.79 3.48 -23.18
CA HIS A 20 -6.48 4.09 -23.37
C HIS A 20 -6.14 4.73 -22.03
N ALA A 21 -5.11 4.23 -21.37
CA ALA A 21 -4.44 5.01 -20.35
C ALA A 21 -4.03 6.32 -21.02
N GLY A 22 -4.63 7.44 -20.61
CA GLY A 22 -4.27 8.75 -21.11
C GLY A 22 -2.76 8.91 -21.01
N ASP A 23 -2.18 9.70 -21.88
CA ASP A 23 -0.74 9.93 -21.96
C ASP A 23 -0.24 10.42 -20.59
N VAL A 24 0.39 9.54 -19.80
CA VAL A 24 0.90 9.85 -18.45
C VAL A 24 2.08 10.79 -18.60
N ARG A 25 1.94 12.03 -18.10
CA ARG A 25 2.95 13.09 -18.19
C ARG A 25 3.42 13.59 -16.84
N THR A 26 2.62 13.40 -15.81
CA THR A 26 2.89 13.86 -14.45
C THR A 26 2.60 12.75 -13.43
N GLY A 27 3.09 12.94 -12.19
CA GLY A 27 2.77 12.04 -11.09
C GLY A 27 1.30 12.07 -10.74
N GLU A 28 0.60 13.21 -10.92
CA GLU A 28 -0.86 13.29 -10.77
C GLU A 28 -1.59 12.38 -11.76
N ASP A 29 -1.08 12.27 -13.01
CA ASP A 29 -1.66 11.35 -14.00
C ASP A 29 -1.49 9.89 -13.54
N VAL A 30 -0.35 9.54 -12.95
CA VAL A 30 -0.11 8.19 -12.38
C VAL A 30 -1.09 7.92 -11.24
N LEU A 31 -1.20 8.83 -10.26
CA LEU A 31 -2.12 8.68 -9.12
C LEU A 31 -3.58 8.56 -9.59
N ARG A 32 -3.98 9.37 -10.58
CA ARG A 32 -5.31 9.28 -11.19
C ARG A 32 -5.53 7.93 -11.88
N ALA A 33 -4.55 7.43 -12.64
CA ALA A 33 -4.65 6.14 -13.30
C ALA A 33 -4.78 4.99 -12.29
N MET A 34 -4.04 5.04 -11.16
CA MET A 34 -4.17 4.07 -10.07
C MET A 34 -5.59 4.08 -9.48
N HIS A 35 -6.10 5.26 -9.15
CA HIS A 35 -7.47 5.44 -8.65
C HIS A 35 -8.51 4.93 -9.65
N ASP A 36 -8.50 5.43 -10.89
CA ASP A 36 -9.54 5.14 -11.90
C ASP A 36 -9.61 3.65 -12.24
N ARG A 37 -8.49 2.94 -12.12
CA ARG A 37 -8.42 1.50 -12.31
C ARG A 37 -9.26 0.73 -11.30
N TYR A 38 -9.37 1.22 -10.05
CA TYR A 38 -9.89 0.46 -8.93
C TYR A 38 -11.00 1.12 -8.12
N ALA A 39 -11.26 2.42 -8.27
CA ALA A 39 -12.16 3.19 -7.41
C ALA A 39 -13.57 2.61 -7.20
N LYS A 40 -14.05 1.81 -8.17
CA LYS A 40 -15.39 1.19 -8.09
C LYS A 40 -15.38 -0.19 -7.41
N SER A 41 -14.22 -0.75 -7.15
CA SER A 41 -14.10 -2.13 -6.70
C SER A 41 -13.17 -2.32 -5.50
N TRP A 42 -12.24 -1.39 -5.22
CA TRP A 42 -11.28 -1.56 -4.14
C TRP A 42 -11.96 -1.79 -2.79
N TYR A 43 -11.37 -2.63 -1.96
CA TYR A 43 -11.92 -2.93 -0.64
C TYR A 43 -11.86 -1.71 0.30
N ALA A 44 -12.82 -1.63 1.23
CA ALA A 44 -12.92 -0.52 2.18
C ALA A 44 -12.02 -0.72 3.41
N ASN A 45 -11.72 -1.96 3.76
CA ASN A 45 -10.87 -2.32 4.88
C ASN A 45 -10.18 -3.66 4.64
N LEU A 46 -9.11 -3.89 5.40
CA LEU A 46 -8.32 -5.11 5.37
C LEU A 46 -7.89 -5.46 6.79
N THR A 47 -7.82 -6.76 7.08
CA THR A 47 -7.17 -7.29 8.29
C THR A 47 -6.20 -8.39 7.89
N PHE A 48 -5.10 -8.52 8.62
CA PHE A 48 -4.10 -9.56 8.39
C PHE A 48 -3.23 -9.80 9.63
N THR A 49 -2.60 -10.96 9.64
CA THR A 49 -1.51 -11.28 10.56
C THR A 49 -0.19 -11.03 9.84
N GLN A 50 0.71 -10.30 10.47
CA GLN A 50 2.02 -9.98 9.94
C GLN A 50 3.10 -10.68 10.75
N LYS A 51 3.97 -11.40 10.06
CA LYS A 51 5.25 -11.83 10.60
C LYS A 51 6.27 -10.75 10.28
N SER A 52 6.68 -10.00 11.32
CA SER A 52 7.69 -8.94 11.24
C SER A 52 9.06 -9.51 11.55
N THR A 53 10.04 -9.34 10.66
CA THR A 53 11.40 -9.78 10.88
C THR A 53 12.35 -8.59 10.80
N THR A 54 13.03 -8.28 11.91
CA THR A 54 14.12 -7.31 11.96
C THR A 54 15.45 -8.03 11.76
N TYR A 55 16.30 -7.50 10.87
CA TYR A 55 17.64 -8.01 10.58
C TYR A 55 18.67 -7.09 11.25
N ASN A 56 19.37 -7.59 12.26
CA ASN A 56 20.34 -6.82 13.01
C ASN A 56 21.69 -6.80 12.31
N THR A 57 22.51 -5.78 12.60
CA THR A 57 23.86 -5.62 12.01
C THR A 57 24.83 -6.72 12.43
N ASP A 58 24.59 -7.41 13.54
CA ASP A 58 25.36 -8.56 14.02
C ASP A 58 25.00 -9.89 13.34
N GLY A 59 24.06 -9.86 12.38
CA GLY A 59 23.59 -11.03 11.65
C GLY A 59 22.46 -11.82 12.36
N THR A 60 22.03 -11.38 13.55
CA THR A 60 20.88 -11.98 14.22
C THR A 60 19.57 -11.43 13.68
N THR A 61 18.47 -12.14 13.91
CA THR A 61 17.13 -11.68 13.56
C THR A 61 16.22 -11.68 14.77
N LYS A 62 15.32 -10.69 14.83
CA LYS A 62 14.19 -10.67 15.75
C LYS A 62 12.90 -10.88 14.98
N VAL A 63 12.10 -11.86 15.38
CA VAL A 63 10.80 -12.13 14.75
C VAL A 63 9.70 -11.82 15.74
N GLU A 64 8.68 -11.08 15.28
CA GLU A 64 7.49 -10.75 16.06
C GLU A 64 6.24 -11.03 15.20
N THR A 65 5.14 -11.35 15.85
CA THR A 65 3.82 -11.42 15.19
C THR A 65 3.08 -10.13 15.50
N TRP A 66 2.59 -9.47 14.46
CA TRP A 66 1.74 -8.30 14.58
C TRP A 66 0.37 -8.63 14.00
N HIS A 67 -0.67 -7.99 14.49
CA HIS A 67 -2.03 -8.10 13.96
C HIS A 67 -2.47 -6.73 13.50
N GLU A 68 -2.97 -6.65 12.28
CA GLU A 68 -3.24 -5.36 11.67
C GLU A 68 -4.67 -5.26 11.15
N ALA A 69 -5.26 -4.09 11.35
CA ALA A 69 -6.51 -3.68 10.74
C ALA A 69 -6.35 -2.30 10.11
N LEU A 70 -6.77 -2.15 8.88
CA LEU A 70 -6.83 -0.84 8.22
C LEU A 70 -8.23 -0.57 7.68
N THR A 71 -8.61 0.70 7.68
CA THR A 71 -9.82 1.21 7.03
C THR A 71 -9.44 2.42 6.20
N LEU A 72 -9.82 2.41 4.95
CA LEU A 72 -9.49 3.46 4.00
C LEU A 72 -10.50 4.62 4.06
N PRO A 73 -10.02 5.86 3.96
CA PRO A 73 -8.60 6.22 3.99
C PRO A 73 -8.04 6.40 5.41
N ALA A 74 -6.72 6.39 5.51
CA ALA A 74 -5.90 6.96 6.59
C ALA A 74 -6.07 6.37 7.99
N LYS A 75 -6.56 5.13 8.13
CA LYS A 75 -6.67 4.47 9.43
C LYS A 75 -5.98 3.13 9.43
N LEU A 76 -5.00 2.97 10.34
CA LEU A 76 -4.27 1.73 10.56
C LEU A 76 -4.11 1.49 12.06
N ARG A 77 -4.45 0.28 12.49
CA ARG A 77 -4.16 -0.26 13.81
C ARG A 77 -3.17 -1.40 13.70
N ILE A 78 -2.18 -1.41 14.55
CA ILE A 78 -1.19 -2.47 14.69
C ILE A 78 -1.18 -2.92 16.15
N ASP A 79 -1.48 -4.18 16.41
CA ASP A 79 -1.30 -4.82 17.70
C ASP A 79 -0.03 -5.66 17.66
N ILE A 80 0.91 -5.41 18.57
CA ILE A 80 2.26 -6.02 18.57
C ILE A 80 2.31 -7.18 19.57
N GLY A 81 2.63 -8.36 19.05
CA GLY A 81 2.71 -9.58 19.86
C GLY A 81 1.33 -10.07 20.33
N PRO A 82 1.27 -10.79 21.46
CA PRO A 82 0.02 -11.27 22.02
C PRO A 82 -0.93 -10.09 22.37
N PRO A 83 -2.22 -10.14 21.96
CA PRO A 83 -3.17 -9.05 22.19
C PRO A 83 -3.31 -8.60 23.64
N GLU A 84 -3.13 -9.51 24.58
CA GLU A 84 -3.16 -9.23 26.02
C GLU A 84 -2.06 -8.28 26.49
N ASN A 85 -0.97 -8.12 25.71
CA ASN A 85 0.08 -7.15 26.02
C ASN A 85 -0.40 -5.71 25.84
N ASN A 86 -1.41 -5.51 24.98
CA ASN A 86 -1.95 -4.20 24.64
C ASN A 86 -0.87 -3.20 24.19
N ASP A 87 0.15 -3.68 23.50
CA ASP A 87 1.19 -2.87 22.85
C ASP A 87 0.84 -2.67 21.38
N GLY A 88 1.03 -1.47 20.86
CA GLY A 88 0.75 -1.24 19.45
C GLY A 88 0.76 0.21 19.00
N TYR A 89 0.28 0.40 17.79
CA TYR A 89 0.20 1.70 17.13
C TYR A 89 -1.20 1.94 16.57
N LEU A 90 -1.64 3.19 16.65
CA LEU A 90 -2.76 3.70 15.87
C LEU A 90 -2.25 4.83 14.99
N MET A 91 -2.49 4.72 13.70
CA MET A 91 -2.29 5.80 12.72
C MET A 91 -3.68 6.20 12.23
N VAL A 92 -4.11 7.39 12.59
CA VAL A 92 -5.46 7.88 12.28
C VAL A 92 -5.35 9.32 11.80
N ASP A 93 -5.79 9.55 10.58
CA ASP A 93 -5.88 10.89 9.99
C ASP A 93 -4.58 11.71 10.13
N GLY A 94 -3.43 11.08 9.85
CA GLY A 94 -2.11 11.71 9.91
C GLY A 94 -1.51 11.83 11.32
N THR A 95 -2.07 11.14 12.30
CA THR A 95 -1.58 11.11 13.68
C THR A 95 -1.18 9.69 14.06
N LEU A 96 0.07 9.50 14.51
CA LEU A 96 0.53 8.28 15.15
C LEU A 96 0.33 8.39 16.65
N THR A 97 -0.39 7.44 17.25
CA THR A 97 -0.46 7.21 18.70
C THR A 97 0.24 5.90 19.03
N ILE A 98 1.16 5.94 19.97
CA ILE A 98 1.92 4.79 20.46
C ILE A 98 1.29 4.31 21.76
N LEU A 99 0.94 3.03 21.82
CA LEU A 99 0.36 2.41 23.02
C LEU A 99 1.32 1.39 23.61
N LYS A 100 1.50 1.46 24.93
CA LYS A 100 2.26 0.47 25.69
C LYS A 100 1.47 0.04 26.90
N ARG A 101 1.24 -1.28 27.02
CA ARG A 101 0.41 -1.88 28.08
C ARG A 101 -0.96 -1.18 28.17
N GLY A 102 -1.55 -0.89 27.02
CA GLY A 102 -2.84 -0.25 26.91
C GLY A 102 -2.89 1.24 27.24
N LYS A 103 -1.74 1.88 27.49
CA LYS A 103 -1.66 3.31 27.78
C LYS A 103 -0.95 4.05 26.65
N GLU A 104 -1.46 5.22 26.32
CA GLU A 104 -0.77 6.13 25.41
C GLU A 104 0.59 6.52 26.00
N SER A 105 1.65 6.25 25.24
CA SER A 105 3.03 6.57 25.62
C SER A 105 3.64 7.66 24.75
N GLY A 106 2.95 8.08 23.70
CA GLY A 106 3.36 9.18 22.85
C GLY A 106 2.42 9.35 21.66
N THR A 107 2.31 10.60 21.20
CA THR A 107 1.54 10.98 20.00
C THR A 107 2.35 11.98 19.17
N ARG A 108 2.35 11.81 17.85
CA ARG A 108 3.01 12.73 16.92
C ARG A 108 2.36 12.72 15.54
N PRO A 109 2.50 13.79 14.77
CA PRO A 109 2.13 13.77 13.35
C PRO A 109 2.95 12.70 12.61
N LEU A 110 2.28 11.93 11.76
CA LEU A 110 2.90 10.96 10.87
C LEU A 110 1.96 10.65 9.71
N VAL A 111 2.39 10.91 8.49
CA VAL A 111 1.77 10.37 7.29
C VAL A 111 2.51 9.08 6.91
N ASN A 112 1.78 7.98 6.86
CA ASN A 112 2.36 6.70 6.43
C ASN A 112 2.21 6.56 4.91
N MET A 113 3.31 6.80 4.17
CA MET A 113 3.30 6.74 2.71
C MET A 113 3.00 5.35 2.15
N LEU A 114 3.24 4.28 2.91
CA LEU A 114 2.88 2.91 2.50
C LEU A 114 1.35 2.72 2.54
N LEU A 115 0.69 3.33 3.54
CA LEU A 115 -0.77 3.34 3.60
C LEU A 115 -1.36 4.20 2.46
N VAL A 116 -0.81 5.39 2.23
CA VAL A 116 -1.26 6.32 1.17
C VAL A 116 -1.14 5.70 -0.22
N LEU A 117 0.06 5.18 -0.58
CA LEU A 117 0.35 4.70 -1.93
C LEU A 117 0.00 3.22 -2.14
N GLY A 118 0.04 2.40 -1.09
CA GLY A 118 -0.28 0.99 -1.16
C GLY A 118 -1.77 0.68 -1.06
N PHE A 119 -2.56 1.60 -0.48
CA PHE A 119 -3.96 1.33 -0.16
C PHE A 119 -4.89 2.50 -0.47
N ASP A 120 -4.69 3.68 0.13
CA ASP A 120 -5.63 4.81 0.04
C ASP A 120 -5.82 5.33 -1.38
N VAL A 121 -4.74 5.39 -2.17
CA VAL A 121 -4.73 5.90 -3.56
C VAL A 121 -5.78 5.26 -4.45
N TYR A 122 -6.16 4.02 -4.17
CA TYR A 122 -7.12 3.27 -4.99
C TYR A 122 -8.57 3.63 -4.67
N GLY A 123 -8.86 4.23 -3.53
CA GLY A 123 -10.22 4.53 -3.06
C GLY A 123 -10.51 6.00 -2.80
N GLN A 124 -9.49 6.81 -2.48
CA GLN A 124 -9.70 8.23 -2.24
C GLN A 124 -9.51 9.07 -3.51
N ALA A 125 -10.10 10.26 -3.55
CA ALA A 125 -9.98 11.16 -4.70
C ALA A 125 -8.51 11.44 -5.07
N PRO A 126 -8.13 11.40 -6.37
CA PRO A 126 -6.75 11.58 -6.81
C PRO A 126 -6.13 12.90 -6.35
N GLU A 127 -6.92 13.97 -6.29
CA GLU A 127 -6.50 15.30 -5.85
C GLU A 127 -6.11 15.30 -4.35
N ALA A 128 -6.84 14.53 -3.53
CA ALA A 128 -6.51 14.38 -2.11
C ALA A 128 -5.19 13.62 -1.94
N THR A 129 -5.00 12.52 -2.68
CA THR A 129 -3.73 11.78 -2.68
C THR A 129 -2.58 12.66 -3.16
N ALA A 130 -2.74 13.39 -4.27
CA ALA A 130 -1.73 14.29 -4.80
C ALA A 130 -1.33 15.39 -3.80
N THR A 131 -2.32 15.94 -3.07
CA THR A 131 -2.07 16.93 -2.00
C THR A 131 -1.17 16.35 -0.90
N VAL A 132 -1.49 15.16 -0.42
CA VAL A 132 -0.70 14.48 0.63
C VAL A 132 0.72 14.17 0.12
N VAL A 133 0.83 13.55 -1.05
CA VAL A 133 2.13 13.16 -1.64
C VAL A 133 3.02 14.38 -1.86
N THR A 134 2.46 15.50 -2.34
CA THR A 134 3.19 16.76 -2.52
C THR A 134 3.63 17.36 -1.18
N ALA A 135 2.74 17.37 -0.17
CA ALA A 135 3.06 17.87 1.17
C ALA A 135 4.18 17.06 1.84
N GLU A 136 4.27 15.77 1.55
CA GLU A 136 5.35 14.90 2.01
C GLU A 136 6.66 15.07 1.19
N GLY A 137 6.69 15.97 0.19
CA GLY A 137 7.89 16.38 -0.53
C GLY A 137 8.25 15.53 -1.74
N TYR A 138 7.30 14.80 -2.33
CA TYR A 138 7.47 14.13 -3.61
C TYR A 138 7.19 15.11 -4.76
N ASP A 139 8.09 15.18 -5.74
CA ASP A 139 7.94 16.06 -6.91
C ASP A 139 7.10 15.39 -8.00
N LEU A 140 5.80 15.63 -8.00
CA LEU A 140 4.88 15.06 -8.99
C LEU A 140 5.10 15.55 -10.43
N LYS A 141 5.95 16.58 -10.66
CA LYS A 141 6.32 17.02 -12.01
C LYS A 141 7.35 16.10 -12.66
N LYS A 142 8.07 15.31 -11.85
CA LYS A 142 9.07 14.37 -12.31
C LYS A 142 8.44 13.00 -12.49
N VAL A 143 8.33 12.54 -13.72
CA VAL A 143 7.85 11.21 -14.06
C VAL A 143 8.66 10.68 -15.25
N HIS A 144 9.05 9.43 -15.19
CA HIS A 144 9.65 8.71 -16.31
C HIS A 144 9.33 7.21 -16.22
N GLU A 145 9.68 6.50 -17.28
CA GLU A 145 9.50 5.05 -17.35
C GLU A 145 10.83 4.34 -17.14
N GLU A 146 10.75 3.21 -16.40
CA GLU A 146 11.86 2.31 -16.15
C GLU A 146 11.40 0.85 -16.32
N THR A 147 12.37 -0.06 -16.25
CA THR A 147 12.11 -1.49 -16.10
C THR A 147 12.66 -1.94 -14.75
N TRP A 148 11.80 -2.53 -13.92
CA TRP A 148 12.18 -3.09 -12.63
C TRP A 148 11.68 -4.54 -12.52
N GLU A 149 12.59 -5.45 -12.21
CA GLU A 149 12.32 -6.89 -12.15
C GLU A 149 11.62 -7.44 -13.42
N GLY A 150 12.04 -6.92 -14.58
CA GLY A 150 11.49 -7.30 -15.88
C GLY A 150 10.10 -6.73 -16.20
N GLN A 151 9.56 -5.88 -15.34
CA GLN A 151 8.26 -5.24 -15.54
C GLN A 151 8.42 -3.73 -15.82
N PRO A 152 7.64 -3.17 -16.76
CA PRO A 152 7.62 -1.73 -16.99
C PRO A 152 6.96 -1.03 -15.81
N VAL A 153 7.59 0.06 -15.32
CA VAL A 153 7.12 0.88 -14.21
C VAL A 153 7.11 2.35 -14.55
N TYR A 154 6.24 3.11 -13.88
CA TYR A 154 6.38 4.56 -13.74
C TYR A 154 7.21 4.85 -12.50
N VAL A 155 8.16 5.77 -12.61
CA VAL A 155 8.93 6.36 -11.50
C VAL A 155 8.46 7.80 -11.34
N VAL A 156 8.02 8.15 -10.15
CA VAL A 156 7.50 9.49 -9.81
C VAL A 156 8.34 10.08 -8.69
N GLY A 157 8.77 11.32 -8.85
CA GLY A 157 9.47 12.09 -7.81
C GLY A 157 10.96 12.32 -8.08
N ALA A 158 11.57 11.57 -9.01
CA ALA A 158 13.00 11.66 -9.29
C ALA A 158 13.31 11.70 -10.79
N GLU A 159 14.51 12.16 -11.12
CA GLU A 159 15.10 12.00 -12.45
C GLU A 159 15.65 10.58 -12.64
N LYS A 160 15.80 10.17 -13.89
CA LYS A 160 16.34 8.84 -14.22
C LYS A 160 17.74 8.61 -13.60
N GLY A 161 17.86 7.49 -12.86
CA GLY A 161 19.10 7.10 -12.17
C GLY A 161 19.32 7.78 -10.81
N ASP A 162 18.43 8.67 -10.37
CA ASP A 162 18.49 9.26 -9.04
C ASP A 162 17.73 8.36 -8.04
N LEU A 163 18.44 7.72 -7.11
CA LEU A 163 17.92 6.92 -6.01
C LEU A 163 18.02 7.64 -4.66
N ARG A 164 18.28 8.94 -4.65
CA ARG A 164 18.47 9.76 -3.45
C ARG A 164 17.41 10.85 -3.27
N SER A 165 16.49 11.00 -4.23
CA SER A 165 15.29 11.82 -4.08
C SER A 165 14.12 10.96 -3.62
N LYS A 166 13.18 11.56 -2.89
CA LYS A 166 11.90 10.93 -2.57
C LYS A 166 11.19 10.54 -3.87
N GLN A 167 10.86 9.28 -4.00
CA GLN A 167 10.23 8.75 -5.21
C GLN A 167 9.43 7.49 -4.90
N PHE A 168 8.42 7.25 -5.72
CA PHE A 168 7.66 6.00 -5.69
C PHE A 168 7.50 5.41 -7.08
N TRP A 169 7.36 4.09 -7.14
CA TRP A 169 7.31 3.34 -8.38
C TRP A 169 5.98 2.58 -8.48
N VAL A 170 5.40 2.59 -9.68
CA VAL A 170 4.11 1.97 -9.96
C VAL A 170 4.24 1.02 -11.14
N GLU A 171 3.90 -0.25 -10.96
CA GLU A 171 3.87 -1.25 -12.03
C GLU A 171 2.75 -0.88 -13.03
N LYS A 172 3.11 -0.78 -14.32
CA LYS A 172 2.24 -0.18 -15.36
C LYS A 172 1.03 -1.04 -15.73
N LYS A 173 1.15 -2.37 -15.69
CA LYS A 173 0.10 -3.27 -16.17
C LYS A 173 -1.11 -3.29 -15.24
N ARG A 174 -0.89 -3.35 -13.94
CA ARG A 174 -1.92 -3.39 -12.91
C ARG A 174 -2.09 -2.06 -12.19
N LEU A 175 -1.18 -1.09 -12.40
CA LEU A 175 -1.14 0.20 -11.71
C LEU A 175 -1.04 0.01 -10.20
N LEU A 176 -0.18 -0.90 -9.76
CA LEU A 176 0.09 -1.18 -8.35
C LEU A 176 1.38 -0.51 -7.90
N PHE A 177 1.35 0.09 -6.71
CA PHE A 177 2.52 0.60 -6.04
C PHE A 177 3.49 -0.54 -5.71
N VAL A 178 4.78 -0.41 -6.08
CA VAL A 178 5.74 -1.51 -5.92
C VAL A 178 7.02 -1.11 -5.17
N ARG A 179 7.36 0.19 -5.13
CA ARG A 179 8.64 0.60 -4.56
C ARG A 179 8.62 2.04 -4.09
N LEU A 180 9.30 2.32 -2.99
CA LEU A 180 9.46 3.65 -2.40
C LEU A 180 10.92 3.90 -2.06
N PHE A 181 11.38 5.14 -2.29
CA PHE A 181 12.62 5.65 -1.72
C PHE A 181 12.34 6.90 -0.92
N GLU A 182 12.80 6.93 0.31
CA GLU A 182 12.67 8.09 1.20
C GLU A 182 13.81 8.15 2.23
N PRO A 183 14.07 9.31 2.82
CA PRO A 183 15.00 9.42 3.95
C PRO A 183 14.55 8.54 5.11
N THR A 184 15.49 7.95 5.85
CA THR A 184 15.13 7.23 7.08
C THR A 184 14.68 8.22 8.15
N GLN A 185 13.73 7.81 9.00
CA GLN A 185 13.27 8.67 10.10
C GLN A 185 14.37 8.96 11.12
N ALA A 186 15.30 8.03 11.31
CA ALA A 186 16.39 8.16 12.28
C ALA A 186 17.50 9.09 11.81
N ASP A 187 17.76 9.16 10.52
CA ASP A 187 18.84 9.95 9.90
C ASP A 187 18.39 10.40 8.48
N PRO A 188 17.94 11.66 8.32
CA PRO A 188 17.51 12.17 7.01
C PRO A 188 18.60 12.19 5.92
N GLY A 189 19.86 12.03 6.30
CA GLY A 189 20.98 11.88 5.34
C GLY A 189 21.08 10.48 4.74
N LYS A 190 20.36 9.50 5.30
CA LYS A 190 20.29 8.12 4.83
C LYS A 190 18.95 7.86 4.18
N PHE A 191 18.96 7.05 3.13
CA PHE A 191 17.75 6.63 2.41
C PHE A 191 17.45 5.17 2.70
N GLN A 192 16.16 4.89 2.77
CA GLN A 192 15.63 3.54 2.76
C GLN A 192 14.90 3.28 1.45
N GLU A 193 14.94 2.04 1.02
CA GLU A 193 14.14 1.49 -0.04
C GLU A 193 13.11 0.56 0.56
N ILE A 194 11.86 0.69 0.15
CA ILE A 194 10.78 -0.19 0.57
C ILE A 194 10.18 -0.82 -0.68
N ARG A 195 10.00 -2.14 -0.68
CA ARG A 195 9.45 -2.93 -1.78
C ARG A 195 8.16 -3.59 -1.37
N PHE A 196 7.15 -3.50 -2.21
CA PHE A 196 5.89 -4.25 -2.11
C PHE A 196 5.93 -5.41 -3.09
N GLU A 197 5.91 -6.62 -2.57
CA GLU A 197 6.12 -7.85 -3.32
C GLU A 197 4.99 -8.86 -3.10
N ASP A 198 5.02 -9.97 -3.85
CA ASP A 198 4.05 -11.08 -3.74
C ASP A 198 2.60 -10.59 -3.77
N TYR A 199 2.23 -9.79 -4.78
CA TYR A 199 0.88 -9.28 -4.94
C TYR A 199 -0.13 -10.40 -5.17
N ARG A 200 -1.10 -10.51 -4.27
CA ARG A 200 -2.20 -11.48 -4.30
C ARG A 200 -3.52 -10.78 -4.63
N PRO A 201 -4.35 -11.38 -5.49
CA PRO A 201 -5.67 -10.85 -5.77
C PRO A 201 -6.58 -10.99 -4.55
N MET A 202 -7.34 -9.93 -4.28
CA MET A 202 -8.37 -9.87 -3.25
C MET A 202 -9.72 -9.52 -3.88
N THR A 203 -10.81 -9.70 -3.15
CA THR A 203 -12.11 -9.20 -3.61
C THR A 203 -12.05 -7.69 -3.78
N GLY A 204 -12.07 -7.25 -5.04
CA GLY A 204 -12.08 -5.85 -5.43
C GLY A 204 -10.70 -5.22 -5.66
N GLY A 205 -9.60 -5.87 -5.31
CA GLY A 205 -8.27 -5.28 -5.45
C GLY A 205 -7.11 -6.26 -5.33
N TRP A 206 -6.01 -5.78 -4.82
CA TRP A 206 -4.78 -6.52 -4.62
C TRP A 206 -4.17 -6.17 -3.26
N VAL A 207 -3.37 -7.07 -2.72
CA VAL A 207 -2.53 -6.82 -1.54
C VAL A 207 -1.14 -7.36 -1.79
N ALA A 208 -0.10 -6.58 -1.48
CA ALA A 208 1.26 -7.10 -1.38
C ALA A 208 1.33 -7.96 -0.12
N ALA A 209 1.61 -9.26 -0.28
CA ALA A 209 1.70 -10.17 0.86
C ALA A 209 3.09 -10.17 1.49
N ARG A 210 4.02 -9.43 0.90
CA ARG A 210 5.37 -9.21 1.44
C ARG A 210 5.76 -7.75 1.26
N VAL A 211 6.34 -7.17 2.32
CA VAL A 211 7.01 -5.88 2.27
C VAL A 211 8.45 -6.06 2.76
N GLU A 212 9.40 -5.48 2.05
CA GLU A 212 10.81 -5.54 2.43
C GLU A 212 11.39 -4.12 2.52
N VAL A 213 12.19 -3.87 3.56
CA VAL A 213 12.85 -2.60 3.80
C VAL A 213 14.36 -2.79 3.74
N TYR A 214 15.01 -1.97 2.94
CA TYR A 214 16.45 -1.95 2.78
C TYR A 214 17.01 -0.59 3.22
N ALA A 215 18.15 -0.61 3.89
CA ALA A 215 18.96 0.55 4.19
C ALA A 215 20.41 0.27 3.73
N ASP A 216 20.97 1.16 2.91
CA ASP A 216 22.30 0.96 2.33
C ASP A 216 22.45 -0.43 1.65
N ASP A 217 21.48 -0.79 0.81
CA ASP A 217 21.35 -2.07 0.08
C ASP A 217 21.29 -3.34 0.96
N LYS A 218 21.14 -3.17 2.28
CA LYS A 218 20.96 -4.29 3.21
C LYS A 218 19.53 -4.38 3.68
N LYS A 219 18.96 -5.57 3.63
CA LYS A 219 17.64 -5.82 4.20
C LYS A 219 17.72 -5.61 5.71
N VAL A 220 16.90 -4.69 6.23
CA VAL A 220 16.83 -4.35 7.66
C VAL A 220 15.52 -4.78 8.29
N PHE A 221 14.46 -4.92 7.47
CA PHE A 221 13.15 -5.34 7.96
C PHE A 221 12.38 -6.06 6.85
N SER A 222 11.53 -7.00 7.22
CA SER A 222 10.53 -7.58 6.31
C SER A 222 9.24 -7.91 7.03
N GLU A 223 8.16 -7.87 6.27
CA GLU A 223 6.80 -8.23 6.66
C GLU A 223 6.31 -9.33 5.72
N ASP A 224 5.80 -10.41 6.29
CA ASP A 224 5.09 -11.46 5.55
C ASP A 224 3.66 -11.53 6.07
N TYR A 225 2.66 -11.33 5.21
CA TYR A 225 1.24 -11.27 5.57
C TYR A 225 0.55 -12.62 5.37
N SER A 226 -0.24 -13.01 6.36
CA SER A 226 -1.10 -14.19 6.35
C SER A 226 -2.50 -13.84 6.86
N ASP A 227 -3.45 -14.76 6.74
CA ASP A 227 -4.84 -14.60 7.20
C ASP A 227 -5.51 -13.31 6.70
N ILE A 228 -5.18 -12.92 5.46
CA ILE A 228 -5.62 -11.64 4.88
C ILE A 228 -7.11 -11.71 4.57
N GLN A 229 -7.89 -10.74 5.09
CA GLN A 229 -9.33 -10.63 4.86
C GLN A 229 -9.69 -9.18 4.49
N SER A 230 -10.53 -9.02 3.47
CA SER A 230 -11.02 -7.71 3.02
C SER A 230 -12.50 -7.55 3.33
N ASN A 231 -12.93 -6.30 3.51
CA ASN A 231 -14.34 -5.92 3.77
C ASN A 231 -14.94 -6.63 4.98
N VAL A 232 -14.16 -6.79 6.03
CA VAL A 232 -14.62 -7.39 7.29
C VAL A 232 -15.44 -6.38 8.11
N LYS A 233 -16.31 -6.88 8.98
CA LYS A 233 -17.04 -6.03 9.92
C LYS A 233 -16.12 -5.65 11.08
N LEU A 234 -15.59 -4.42 11.08
CA LEU A 234 -14.81 -3.88 12.18
C LEU A 234 -15.71 -3.23 13.23
N ASN A 235 -15.27 -3.29 14.50
CA ASN A 235 -15.94 -2.55 15.59
C ASN A 235 -15.67 -1.05 15.40
N PRO A 236 -16.64 -0.14 15.60
CA PRO A 236 -16.44 1.30 15.49
C PRO A 236 -15.31 1.85 16.35
N GLY A 237 -15.01 1.22 17.50
CA GLY A 237 -13.90 1.60 18.39
C GLY A 237 -12.52 1.07 17.99
N THR A 238 -12.39 0.31 16.89
CA THR A 238 -11.10 -0.30 16.47
C THR A 238 -9.96 0.72 16.37
N PHE A 239 -10.25 1.92 15.95
CA PHE A 239 -9.26 3.00 15.76
C PHE A 239 -9.33 4.10 16.82
N ASP A 240 -10.03 3.87 17.93
CA ASP A 240 -10.10 4.81 19.06
C ASP A 240 -9.04 4.42 20.10
N PRO A 241 -8.05 5.27 20.41
CA PRO A 241 -7.01 4.96 21.39
C PRO A 241 -7.58 4.70 22.80
N LYS A 242 -8.74 5.27 23.14
CA LYS A 242 -9.41 5.03 24.42
C LYS A 242 -10.03 3.64 24.51
N GLN A 243 -10.29 3.00 23.38
CA GLN A 243 -10.90 1.67 23.28
C GLN A 243 -9.90 0.61 22.84
N PHE A 244 -8.60 0.95 22.75
CA PHE A 244 -7.57 0.05 22.24
C PHE A 244 -7.52 -1.29 23.00
N THR A 245 -7.69 -1.26 24.32
CA THR A 245 -7.65 -2.46 25.18
C THR A 245 -8.94 -3.26 25.24
N THR A 246 -10.05 -2.68 24.78
CA THR A 246 -11.40 -3.28 24.91
C THR A 246 -11.99 -3.66 23.56
N THR A 247 -11.43 -3.15 22.48
CA THR A 247 -11.90 -3.41 21.13
C THR A 247 -10.85 -4.22 20.40
N HIS A 248 -11.06 -5.51 20.32
CA HIS A 248 -10.27 -6.40 19.48
C HIS A 248 -11.11 -6.73 18.24
N TRP A 249 -10.53 -6.57 17.06
CA TRP A 249 -11.13 -6.93 15.78
C TRP A 249 -10.82 -8.38 15.42
N GLU A 250 -10.03 -9.05 16.26
CA GLU A 250 -9.63 -10.41 16.05
C GLU A 250 -10.84 -11.36 16.15
N LYS A 251 -10.87 -12.17 15.16
CA LYS A 251 -11.72 -13.34 14.88
C LYS A 251 -12.90 -13.57 15.83
N PRO A 252 -14.08 -13.74 15.24
CA PRO A 252 -15.16 -14.42 15.95
C PRO A 252 -14.76 -15.85 16.28
#